data_1f96e162a2a7542a1e5311d23a7c660b
#
_entry.id   1f96e162a2a7542a1e5311d23a7c660b
#
_cell.length_a   1.000
_cell.length_b   1.000
_cell.length_c   1.000
_cell.angle_alpha   90.00
_cell.angle_beta   90.00
_cell.angle_gamma   90.00
#
_symmetry.space_group_name_H-M   'P 1'
#
loop_
_entity.id
_entity.type
_entity.pdbx_description
1 polymer ?
#
loop_
_entity_poly.entity_id
_entity_poly.type
_entity_poly.pdbx_seq_one_letter_code
_entity_poly.pdbx_strand_id
1 'polypeptide(L)'
;MPGKVRRIVTGVNAAGRSCILSDSQLPTAAGAPGEPVRVGLWTTESAPASNAGMRDPVPDGIITRTPPAHRGGSVIRFTDFPPDGERAHSADDLRRRGCKTSPERSARHPGFHATDTVDYAICLEGEIWAVLDEDETLMRPGDVLIQRGTYHAWSNRSDRICRMAFILIDAEPLDNH
;
A
#
# COMPACT_ATOMS: atom_id res chain seq x y z
N MET A 1 -18.16 -6.06 2.43
CA MET A 1 -17.27 -5.91 3.62
C MET A 1 -15.85 -6.21 3.18
N PRO A 2 -14.83 -5.42 3.60
CA PRO A 2 -13.45 -5.78 3.35
C PRO A 2 -13.21 -7.20 3.87
N GLY A 3 -12.67 -8.08 3.03
CA GLY A 3 -12.43 -9.47 3.40
C GLY A 3 -11.32 -9.56 4.45
N LYS A 4 -11.41 -10.54 5.34
CA LYS A 4 -10.37 -10.85 6.30
C LYS A 4 -9.06 -11.16 5.55
N VAL A 5 -7.92 -10.72 6.09
CA VAL A 5 -6.60 -10.99 5.54
C VAL A 5 -5.90 -12.04 6.41
N ARG A 6 -5.71 -13.24 5.88
CA ARG A 6 -4.89 -14.27 6.52
C ARG A 6 -3.42 -14.01 6.20
N ARG A 7 -2.60 -13.90 7.23
CA ARG A 7 -1.14 -13.76 7.12
C ARG A 7 -0.45 -14.95 7.74
N ILE A 8 0.43 -15.58 6.97
CA ILE A 8 1.27 -16.71 7.41
C ILE A 8 2.71 -16.22 7.43
N VAL A 9 3.39 -16.39 8.56
CA VAL A 9 4.80 -16.01 8.75
C VAL A 9 5.61 -17.26 9.08
N THR A 10 6.71 -17.44 8.35
CA THR A 10 7.63 -18.55 8.55
C THR A 10 8.87 -18.11 9.33
N GLY A 11 9.57 -19.07 9.92
CA GLY A 11 10.85 -18.87 10.55
C GLY A 11 11.51 -20.19 10.92
N VAL A 12 12.36 -20.19 11.93
CA VAL A 12 13.06 -21.38 12.41
C VAL A 12 12.77 -21.64 13.87
N ASN A 13 12.60 -22.91 14.24
CA ASN A 13 12.41 -23.32 15.63
C ASN A 13 13.75 -23.42 16.39
N ALA A 14 13.70 -23.79 17.66
CA ALA A 14 14.89 -23.94 18.49
C ALA A 14 15.90 -25.00 17.99
N ALA A 15 15.47 -25.94 17.13
CA ALA A 15 16.33 -26.92 16.48
C ALA A 15 16.87 -26.45 15.12
N GLY A 16 16.68 -25.16 14.76
CA GLY A 16 17.12 -24.59 13.47
C GLY A 16 16.32 -25.06 12.27
N ARG A 17 15.14 -25.66 12.46
CA ARG A 17 14.29 -26.17 11.38
C ARG A 17 13.21 -25.15 11.02
N SER A 18 12.94 -24.99 9.72
CA SER A 18 11.87 -24.12 9.21
C SER A 18 10.50 -24.55 9.75
N CYS A 19 9.70 -23.58 10.15
CA CYS A 19 8.35 -23.79 10.64
C CYS A 19 7.48 -22.56 10.37
N ILE A 20 6.17 -22.72 10.57
CA ILE A 20 5.23 -21.61 10.65
C ILE A 20 5.31 -21.03 12.05
N LEU A 21 5.69 -19.75 12.15
CA LEU A 21 5.71 -18.99 13.40
C LEU A 21 4.34 -18.42 13.75
N SER A 22 3.61 -17.97 12.75
CA SER A 22 2.29 -17.38 12.89
C SER A 22 1.40 -17.71 11.70
N ASP A 23 0.15 -18.03 11.96
CA ASP A 23 -0.93 -18.17 10.98
C ASP A 23 -2.17 -17.52 11.60
N SER A 24 -2.46 -16.29 11.17
CA SER A 24 -3.47 -15.46 11.83
C SER A 24 -4.29 -14.64 10.86
N GLN A 25 -5.49 -14.28 11.28
CA GLN A 25 -6.32 -13.30 10.60
C GLN A 25 -5.94 -11.91 11.12
N LEU A 26 -5.49 -11.04 10.23
CA LEU A 26 -5.23 -9.66 10.59
C LEU A 26 -6.56 -8.89 10.70
N PRO A 27 -6.68 -8.01 11.69
CA PRO A 27 -7.82 -7.09 11.76
C PRO A 27 -7.79 -6.16 10.56
N THR A 28 -8.93 -5.93 9.94
CA THR A 28 -9.10 -4.81 9.02
C THR A 28 -9.38 -3.58 9.86
N ALA A 29 -8.45 -2.63 9.90
CA ALA A 29 -8.71 -1.35 10.52
C ALA A 29 -9.89 -0.70 9.79
N ALA A 30 -10.97 -0.46 10.51
CA ALA A 30 -12.07 0.35 9.99
C ALA A 30 -11.54 1.77 9.79
N GLY A 31 -11.36 2.20 8.54
CA GLY A 31 -11.17 3.60 8.21
C GLY A 31 -12.44 4.41 8.54
N ALA A 32 -12.34 5.73 8.51
CA ALA A 32 -13.54 6.57 8.53
C ALA A 32 -14.44 6.21 7.32
N PRO A 33 -15.74 6.45 7.37
CA PRO A 33 -16.63 6.21 6.25
C PRO A 33 -16.08 6.84 4.97
N GLY A 34 -15.98 6.07 3.90
CA GLY A 34 -15.44 6.51 2.61
C GLY A 34 -13.91 6.51 2.50
N GLU A 35 -13.16 6.21 3.55
CA GLU A 35 -11.71 6.05 3.44
C GLU A 35 -11.31 4.66 2.96
N PRO A 36 -10.22 4.53 2.17
CA PRO A 36 -9.66 3.23 1.84
C PRO A 36 -9.23 2.48 3.10
N VAL A 37 -9.66 1.23 3.20
CA VAL A 37 -9.24 0.34 4.31
C VAL A 37 -7.87 -0.23 3.98
N ARG A 38 -6.91 -0.07 4.90
CA ARG A 38 -5.53 -0.52 4.73
C ARG A 38 -5.16 -1.56 5.77
N VAL A 39 -4.52 -2.65 5.32
CA VAL A 39 -4.01 -3.70 6.20
C VAL A 39 -2.54 -3.89 5.90
N GLY A 40 -1.68 -3.53 6.86
CA GLY A 40 -0.25 -3.80 6.79
C GLY A 40 0.04 -5.27 6.97
N LEU A 41 0.88 -5.82 6.10
CA LEU A 41 1.23 -7.24 6.14
C LEU A 41 2.63 -7.45 6.70
N TRP A 42 3.59 -6.62 6.30
CA TRP A 42 4.98 -6.69 6.74
C TRP A 42 5.72 -5.39 6.46
N THR A 43 6.81 -5.15 7.21
CA THR A 43 7.78 -4.10 6.90
C THR A 43 9.19 -4.62 7.09
N THR A 44 10.14 -4.07 6.33
CA THR A 44 11.59 -4.21 6.59
C THR A 44 12.20 -2.84 6.86
N GLU A 45 13.34 -2.81 7.53
CA GLU A 45 14.00 -1.56 7.94
C GLU A 45 15.30 -1.29 7.16
N SER A 46 15.74 -2.22 6.31
CA SER A 46 17.00 -2.12 5.56
C SER A 46 16.98 -3.01 4.31
N ALA A 47 17.93 -2.74 3.40
CA ALA A 47 18.31 -3.64 2.33
C ALA A 47 19.85 -3.90 2.42
N PRO A 48 20.32 -5.16 2.59
CA PRO A 48 19.48 -6.35 2.76
C PRO A 48 18.67 -6.35 4.06
N ALA A 49 17.46 -6.90 4.01
CA ALA A 49 16.61 -7.06 5.16
C ALA A 49 17.18 -8.14 6.11
N SER A 50 17.03 -7.94 7.42
CA SER A 50 17.42 -8.95 8.40
C SER A 50 16.30 -10.00 8.56
N ASN A 51 16.68 -11.29 8.49
CA ASN A 51 15.82 -12.40 8.88
C ASN A 51 16.07 -12.85 10.35
N ALA A 52 16.88 -12.10 11.11
CA ALA A 52 17.16 -12.40 12.49
C ALA A 52 15.99 -11.98 13.41
N GLY A 53 15.77 -12.80 14.44
CA GLY A 53 14.72 -12.56 15.43
C GLY A 53 13.36 -13.08 14.98
N MET A 54 12.39 -12.98 15.91
CA MET A 54 11.03 -13.51 15.73
C MET A 54 9.96 -12.42 15.93
N ARG A 55 10.38 -11.16 15.97
CA ARG A 55 9.46 -10.05 16.20
C ARG A 55 8.61 -9.79 14.95
N ASP A 56 7.31 -9.78 15.11
CA ASP A 56 6.39 -9.29 14.11
C ASP A 56 6.47 -7.75 14.05
N PRO A 57 6.83 -7.14 12.91
CA PRO A 57 6.93 -5.69 12.80
C PRO A 57 5.55 -5.00 12.69
N VAL A 58 4.47 -5.76 12.39
CA VAL A 58 3.11 -5.23 12.18
C VAL A 58 2.07 -6.16 12.82
N PRO A 59 2.11 -6.32 14.16
CA PRO A 59 1.28 -7.33 14.83
C PRO A 59 -0.23 -7.06 14.75
N ASP A 60 -0.61 -5.80 14.62
CA ASP A 60 -2.00 -5.33 14.56
C ASP A 60 -2.48 -5.00 13.13
N GLY A 61 -1.63 -5.18 12.11
CA GLY A 61 -1.95 -4.83 10.73
C GLY A 61 -1.98 -3.32 10.46
N ILE A 62 -1.50 -2.49 11.41
CA ILE A 62 -1.53 -1.03 11.27
C ILE A 62 -0.19 -0.51 10.75
N ILE A 63 -0.21 0.18 9.61
CA ILE A 63 0.92 0.94 9.06
C ILE A 63 0.48 2.39 8.86
N THR A 64 1.10 3.30 9.61
CA THR A 64 0.71 4.71 9.63
C THR A 64 1.30 5.51 8.47
N ARG A 65 2.41 5.04 7.89
CA ARG A 65 3.07 5.69 6.75
C ARG A 65 2.77 4.99 5.44
N THR A 66 2.78 5.73 4.34
CA THR A 66 2.67 5.16 2.98
C THR A 66 4.03 4.66 2.49
N PRO A 67 5.12 5.49 2.46
CA PRO A 67 6.46 4.98 2.17
C PRO A 67 7.04 4.25 3.40
N PRO A 68 8.07 3.41 3.21
CA PRO A 68 8.83 2.84 4.31
C PRO A 68 9.32 3.92 5.30
N ALA A 69 9.43 3.55 6.58
CA ALA A 69 9.89 4.48 7.62
C ALA A 69 11.41 4.67 7.60
N HIS A 70 12.15 3.72 7.04
CA HIS A 70 13.60 3.65 7.04
C HIS A 70 14.17 3.57 5.62
N ARG A 71 15.34 4.17 5.43
CA ARG A 71 16.11 4.05 4.18
C ARG A 71 16.46 2.59 3.90
N GLY A 72 16.22 2.16 2.66
CA GLY A 72 16.36 0.77 2.25
C GLY A 72 15.26 -0.15 2.78
N GLY A 73 14.26 0.39 3.46
CA GLY A 73 13.13 -0.38 3.96
C GLY A 73 12.10 -0.75 2.90
N SER A 74 11.18 -1.62 3.25
CA SER A 74 10.01 -1.93 2.43
C SER A 74 8.74 -2.06 3.25
N VAL A 75 7.61 -1.93 2.58
CA VAL A 75 6.27 -2.13 3.14
C VAL A 75 5.48 -3.01 2.19
N ILE A 76 4.79 -4.03 2.71
CA ILE A 76 3.71 -4.69 1.99
C ILE A 76 2.39 -4.48 2.71
N ARG A 77 1.35 -4.10 1.96
CA ARG A 77 0.01 -3.88 2.49
C ARG A 77 -1.06 -4.22 1.46
N PHE A 78 -2.26 -4.54 1.93
CA PHE A 78 -3.47 -4.49 1.12
C PHE A 78 -4.20 -3.18 1.33
N THR A 79 -4.88 -2.72 0.29
CA THR A 79 -5.74 -1.55 0.34
C THR A 79 -7.03 -1.85 -0.39
N ASP A 80 -8.16 -1.70 0.30
CA ASP A 80 -9.49 -1.79 -0.27
C ASP A 80 -9.97 -0.37 -0.60
N PHE A 81 -10.16 -0.10 -1.88
CA PHE A 81 -10.66 1.18 -2.37
C PHE A 81 -12.16 1.12 -2.59
N PRO A 82 -12.95 1.91 -1.85
CA PRO A 82 -14.37 2.09 -2.17
C PRO A 82 -14.55 2.82 -3.51
N PRO A 83 -15.74 2.81 -4.12
CA PRO A 83 -16.08 3.65 -5.27
C PRO A 83 -15.75 5.13 -5.00
N ASP A 84 -15.26 5.84 -6.02
CA ASP A 84 -14.84 7.26 -5.86
C ASP A 84 -15.98 8.16 -5.38
N GLY A 85 -17.23 7.88 -5.76
CA GLY A 85 -18.41 8.62 -5.28
C GLY A 85 -18.68 8.47 -3.78
N GLU A 86 -18.12 7.46 -3.13
CA GLU A 86 -18.24 7.20 -1.69
C GLU A 86 -16.95 7.57 -0.94
N ARG A 87 -15.89 7.90 -1.68
CA ARG A 87 -14.54 8.04 -1.14
C ARG A 87 -14.26 9.43 -0.61
N ALA A 88 -13.79 9.51 0.63
CA ALA A 88 -13.22 10.72 1.19
C ALA A 88 -11.75 10.87 0.72
N HIS A 89 -11.39 12.07 0.27
CA HIS A 89 -10.03 12.43 -0.12
C HIS A 89 -9.53 13.57 0.78
N SER A 90 -8.31 13.43 1.29
CA SER A 90 -7.67 14.44 2.11
C SER A 90 -6.19 14.55 1.78
N ALA A 91 -5.79 15.72 1.24
CA ALA A 91 -4.38 16.03 1.02
C ALA A 91 -3.60 16.08 2.34
N ASP A 92 -4.24 16.49 3.44
CA ASP A 92 -3.62 16.50 4.77
C ASP A 92 -3.36 15.07 5.27
N ASP A 93 -4.28 14.13 5.02
CA ASP A 93 -4.04 12.73 5.36
C ASP A 93 -2.88 12.16 4.55
N LEU A 94 -2.82 12.41 3.24
CA LEU A 94 -1.71 11.99 2.40
C LEU A 94 -0.36 12.53 2.93
N ARG A 95 -0.30 13.83 3.30
CA ARG A 95 0.91 14.43 3.88
C ARG A 95 1.30 13.82 5.23
N ARG A 96 0.34 13.62 6.14
CA ARG A 96 0.58 12.94 7.42
C ARG A 96 1.14 11.54 7.23
N ARG A 97 0.73 10.86 6.17
CA ARG A 97 1.22 9.53 5.79
C ARG A 97 2.57 9.55 5.06
N GLY A 98 3.17 10.72 4.87
CA GLY A 98 4.49 10.89 4.25
C GLY A 98 4.49 10.95 2.72
N CYS A 99 3.33 11.19 2.10
CA CYS A 99 3.24 11.39 0.66
C CYS A 99 3.52 12.86 0.30
N LYS A 100 4.10 13.08 -0.88
CA LYS A 100 4.15 14.39 -1.53
C LYS A 100 2.80 14.67 -2.17
N THR A 101 2.32 15.90 -2.10
CA THR A 101 1.05 16.32 -2.72
C THR A 101 1.27 17.57 -3.57
N SER A 102 0.48 17.75 -4.63
CA SER A 102 0.50 18.93 -5.48
C SER A 102 -0.93 19.48 -5.66
N PRO A 103 -1.18 20.76 -5.32
CA PRO A 103 -2.48 21.38 -5.53
C PRO A 103 -2.94 21.38 -6.99
N GLU A 104 -2.01 21.61 -7.94
CA GLU A 104 -2.32 21.59 -9.37
C GLU A 104 -2.82 20.21 -9.82
N ARG A 105 -2.10 19.14 -9.43
CA ARG A 105 -2.45 17.78 -9.80
C ARG A 105 -3.72 17.29 -9.13
N SER A 106 -4.04 17.84 -7.96
CA SER A 106 -5.28 17.55 -7.25
C SER A 106 -6.54 17.98 -8.01
N ALA A 107 -6.41 18.90 -8.99
CA ALA A 107 -7.50 19.27 -9.88
C ALA A 107 -7.89 18.11 -10.83
N ARG A 108 -6.94 17.25 -11.24
CA ARG A 108 -7.22 16.06 -12.04
C ARG A 108 -7.86 14.95 -11.22
N HIS A 109 -7.35 14.71 -10.02
CA HIS A 109 -7.93 13.77 -9.06
C HIS A 109 -7.46 14.13 -7.63
N PRO A 110 -8.36 14.23 -6.64
CA PRO A 110 -8.01 14.70 -5.29
C PRO A 110 -7.08 13.76 -4.51
N GLY A 111 -6.90 12.52 -4.97
CA GLY A 111 -5.97 11.53 -4.42
C GLY A 111 -4.57 11.57 -5.03
N PHE A 112 -4.21 12.57 -5.85
CA PHE A 112 -2.88 12.66 -6.45
C PHE A 112 -1.79 12.81 -5.39
N HIS A 113 -0.79 11.95 -5.47
CA HIS A 113 0.36 11.96 -4.58
C HIS A 113 1.56 11.26 -5.21
N ALA A 114 2.73 11.47 -4.62
CA ALA A 114 3.95 10.76 -4.93
C ALA A 114 4.67 10.32 -3.65
N THR A 115 5.51 9.31 -3.76
CA THR A 115 6.40 8.82 -2.71
C THR A 115 7.77 8.54 -3.29
N ASP A 116 8.83 8.65 -2.49
CA ASP A 116 10.19 8.28 -2.90
C ASP A 116 10.37 6.75 -2.77
N THR A 117 9.62 6.02 -3.62
CA THR A 117 9.58 4.56 -3.63
C THR A 117 9.45 4.02 -5.05
N VAL A 118 9.89 2.78 -5.22
CA VAL A 118 9.41 1.93 -6.32
C VAL A 118 8.34 1.02 -5.75
N ASP A 119 7.14 1.07 -6.33
CA ASP A 119 6.02 0.28 -5.85
C ASP A 119 5.63 -0.79 -6.88
N TYR A 120 5.31 -1.98 -6.38
CA TYR A 120 4.59 -2.98 -7.15
C TYR A 120 3.13 -2.94 -6.73
N ALA A 121 2.28 -2.41 -7.61
CA ALA A 121 0.83 -2.33 -7.41
C ALA A 121 0.16 -3.47 -8.16
N ILE A 122 -0.50 -4.37 -7.44
CA ILE A 122 -1.12 -5.59 -7.97
C ILE A 122 -2.61 -5.52 -7.72
N CYS A 123 -3.42 -5.59 -8.77
CA CYS A 123 -4.86 -5.71 -8.63
C CYS A 123 -5.22 -7.14 -8.23
N LEU A 124 -5.92 -7.31 -7.10
CA LEU A 124 -6.34 -8.62 -6.58
C LEU A 124 -7.83 -8.91 -6.82
N GLU A 125 -8.68 -7.88 -6.71
CA GLU A 125 -10.13 -8.00 -6.84
C GLU A 125 -10.74 -6.69 -7.29
N GLY A 126 -11.80 -6.75 -8.09
CA GLY A 126 -12.45 -5.56 -8.65
C GLY A 126 -11.66 -4.96 -9.81
N GLU A 127 -11.78 -3.65 -9.99
CA GLU A 127 -11.02 -2.91 -11.00
C GLU A 127 -10.73 -1.49 -10.52
N ILE A 128 -9.64 -0.89 -11.01
CA ILE A 128 -9.23 0.45 -10.61
C ILE A 128 -8.44 1.13 -11.73
N TRP A 129 -8.62 2.43 -11.90
CA TRP A 129 -7.82 3.24 -12.80
C TRP A 129 -6.57 3.75 -12.09
N ALA A 130 -5.42 3.49 -12.69
CA ALA A 130 -4.18 4.18 -12.36
C ALA A 130 -4.14 5.47 -13.18
N VAL A 131 -4.17 6.62 -12.53
CA VAL A 131 -4.23 7.95 -13.17
C VAL A 131 -2.89 8.65 -12.95
N LEU A 132 -2.24 9.06 -14.05
CA LEU A 132 -1.00 9.82 -14.09
C LEU A 132 -1.26 11.23 -14.61
N ASP A 133 -0.23 12.06 -14.71
CA ASP A 133 -0.36 13.42 -15.23
C ASP A 133 -0.90 13.44 -16.68
N GLU A 134 -0.36 12.60 -17.56
CA GLU A 134 -0.69 12.57 -18.99
C GLU A 134 -1.62 11.40 -19.35
N ASP A 135 -1.40 10.25 -18.73
CA ASP A 135 -2.06 8.98 -19.08
C ASP A 135 -2.91 8.43 -17.96
N GLU A 136 -3.77 7.49 -18.30
CA GLU A 136 -4.45 6.62 -17.33
C GLU A 136 -4.67 5.22 -17.93
N THR A 137 -4.70 4.22 -17.06
CA THR A 137 -4.96 2.84 -17.47
C THR A 137 -5.85 2.12 -16.47
N LEU A 138 -6.72 1.24 -17.00
CA LEU A 138 -7.56 0.38 -16.17
C LEU A 138 -6.81 -0.89 -15.81
N MET A 139 -6.79 -1.20 -14.52
CA MET A 139 -6.22 -2.43 -13.97
C MET A 139 -7.32 -3.38 -13.51
N ARG A 140 -7.13 -4.66 -13.78
CA ARG A 140 -7.99 -5.78 -13.40
C ARG A 140 -7.21 -6.84 -12.63
N PRO A 141 -7.87 -7.80 -11.98
CA PRO A 141 -7.20 -8.86 -11.22
C PRO A 141 -6.12 -9.58 -12.02
N GLY A 142 -4.90 -9.60 -11.46
CA GLY A 142 -3.70 -10.14 -12.09
C GLY A 142 -2.80 -9.10 -12.77
N ASP A 143 -3.30 -7.88 -13.01
CA ASP A 143 -2.46 -6.80 -13.56
C ASP A 143 -1.51 -6.26 -12.50
N VAL A 144 -0.29 -5.93 -12.94
CA VAL A 144 0.77 -5.36 -12.12
C VAL A 144 1.24 -4.05 -12.74
N LEU A 145 1.22 -2.98 -11.96
CA LEU A 145 1.78 -1.68 -12.34
C LEU A 145 3.04 -1.41 -11.51
N ILE A 146 4.11 -1.00 -12.17
CA ILE A 146 5.34 -0.57 -11.51
C ILE A 146 5.32 0.95 -11.40
N GLN A 147 5.10 1.44 -10.19
CA GLN A 147 5.06 2.87 -9.87
C GLN A 147 6.45 3.33 -9.44
N ARG A 148 7.05 4.23 -10.22
CA ARG A 148 8.45 4.65 -10.03
C ARG A 148 8.54 6.07 -9.48
N GLY A 149 7.99 6.33 -8.29
CA GLY A 149 8.06 7.65 -7.63
C GLY A 149 7.29 8.77 -8.31
N THR A 150 6.56 8.50 -9.39
CA THR A 150 5.80 9.52 -10.14
C THR A 150 4.52 9.91 -9.41
N TYR A 151 4.02 11.11 -9.66
CA TYR A 151 2.70 11.52 -9.19
C TYR A 151 1.62 10.66 -9.83
N HIS A 152 0.70 10.16 -9.01
CA HIS A 152 -0.39 9.29 -9.43
C HIS A 152 -1.59 9.37 -8.49
N ALA A 153 -2.70 8.85 -8.97
CA ALA A 153 -3.89 8.59 -8.16
C ALA A 153 -4.51 7.24 -8.53
N TRP A 154 -5.26 6.68 -7.58
CA TRP A 154 -6.02 5.46 -7.75
C TRP A 154 -7.50 5.83 -7.75
N SER A 155 -8.18 5.63 -8.89
CA SER A 155 -9.58 6.01 -9.12
C SER A 155 -10.43 4.76 -9.33
N ASN A 156 -11.28 4.44 -8.35
CA ASN A 156 -12.22 3.34 -8.46
C ASN A 156 -13.56 3.88 -9.01
N ARG A 157 -13.71 3.80 -10.33
CA ARG A 157 -14.91 4.26 -11.06
C ARG A 157 -16.01 3.21 -11.14
N SER A 158 -15.80 2.04 -10.52
CA SER A 158 -16.79 0.97 -10.45
C SER A 158 -17.77 1.18 -9.28
N ASP A 159 -18.75 0.30 -9.17
CA ASP A 159 -19.78 0.28 -8.12
C ASP A 159 -19.44 -0.66 -6.94
N ARG A 160 -18.22 -1.20 -6.90
CA ARG A 160 -17.77 -2.16 -5.88
C ARG A 160 -16.36 -1.85 -5.38
N ILE A 161 -16.00 -2.45 -4.26
CA ILE A 161 -14.64 -2.32 -3.70
C ILE A 161 -13.62 -2.95 -4.65
N CYS A 162 -12.50 -2.24 -4.86
CA CYS A 162 -11.30 -2.79 -5.49
C CYS A 162 -10.25 -3.07 -4.43
N ARG A 163 -9.71 -4.29 -4.39
CA ARG A 163 -8.59 -4.68 -3.54
C ARG A 163 -7.28 -4.68 -4.31
N MET A 164 -6.32 -3.92 -3.79
CA MET A 164 -4.96 -3.85 -4.30
C MET A 164 -3.95 -4.37 -3.27
N ALA A 165 -2.91 -5.06 -3.74
CA ALA A 165 -1.68 -5.25 -2.98
C ALA A 165 -0.66 -4.21 -3.43
N PHE A 166 0.05 -3.61 -2.46
CA PHE A 166 1.16 -2.71 -2.70
C PHE A 166 2.41 -3.21 -1.99
N ILE A 167 3.51 -3.33 -2.72
CA ILE A 167 4.84 -3.50 -2.18
C ILE A 167 5.61 -2.22 -2.47
N LEU A 168 5.94 -1.44 -1.44
CA LEU A 168 6.66 -0.19 -1.54
C LEU A 168 8.09 -0.42 -1.07
N ILE A 169 9.06 -0.07 -1.90
CA ILE A 169 10.49 -0.22 -1.64
C ILE A 169 11.09 1.19 -1.63
N ASP A 170 11.79 1.55 -0.56
CA ASP A 170 12.48 2.85 -0.48
C ASP A 170 13.40 3.06 -1.68
N ALA A 171 13.35 4.25 -2.27
CA ALA A 171 14.12 4.61 -3.45
C ALA A 171 14.63 6.04 -3.38
N GLU A 172 15.61 6.35 -4.22
CA GLU A 172 16.04 7.74 -4.41
C GLU A 172 14.91 8.55 -5.06
N PRO A 173 14.71 9.80 -4.65
CA PRO A 173 13.77 10.70 -5.29
C PRO A 173 14.04 10.82 -6.79
N LEU A 174 12.98 11.02 -7.57
CA LEU A 174 13.15 11.44 -8.96
C LEU A 174 13.66 12.88 -9.02
N ASP A 175 14.64 13.12 -9.88
CA ASP A 175 15.10 14.46 -10.20
C ASP A 175 13.97 15.26 -10.84
N ASN A 176 13.69 16.46 -10.36
CA ASN A 176 12.66 17.40 -10.88
C ASN A 176 11.19 16.98 -10.68
N HIS A 177 10.88 16.26 -9.61
CA HIS A 177 9.50 15.89 -9.29
C HIS A 177 9.01 16.51 -7.98
#